data_6c10f341a01e9deeb832b35960e0cb6d
#
_entry.id   6c10f341a01e9deeb832b35960e0cb6d
#
_cell.length_a   1.000
_cell.length_b   1.000
_cell.length_c   1.000
_cell.angle_alpha   90.00
_cell.angle_beta   90.00
_cell.angle_gamma   90.00
#
_symmetry.space_group_name_H-M   'P 1'
#
loop_
_entity.id
_entity.type
_entity.pdbx_description
1 polymer ?
#
loop_
_entity_poly.entity_id
_entity_poly.type
_entity_poly.pdbx_seq_one_letter_code
_entity_poly.pdbx_strand_id
1 'polypeptide(L)'
;EEEEEAEPEVFVAVEQMPELIGGIQSLQQKIQYPELARKAGVEGMVVVQFIVDQQGNVTEPKVLRGIGAGCDQEALRVVQEAKFSPGKQRGKPVRVKMSLPIRFSLN
;
A
#
# COMPACT_ATOMS: atom_id res chain seq x y z
N GLU A 1 -33.98 -12.63 11.05
CA GLU A 1 -33.02 -13.03 10.72
C GLU A 1 -31.94 -12.28 11.17
N GLU A 2 -31.15 -12.70 11.46
CA GLU A 2 -30.23 -12.01 11.88
C GLU A 2 -29.46 -11.43 10.98
N GLU A 3 -28.89 -10.47 11.27
CA GLU A 3 -28.12 -9.86 10.48
C GLU A 3 -26.87 -10.40 10.55
N GLU A 4 -26.31 -10.70 9.58
CA GLU A 4 -25.09 -11.18 9.56
C GLU A 4 -24.12 -10.23 9.93
N GLU A 5 -23.22 -10.57 10.69
CA GLU A 5 -22.16 -9.75 11.04
C GLU A 5 -21.08 -9.91 10.04
N ALA A 6 -21.35 -10.05 8.83
CA ALA A 6 -20.36 -10.27 7.80
C ALA A 6 -19.45 -9.07 7.68
N GLU A 7 -18.21 -9.29 7.31
CA GLU A 7 -17.30 -8.21 7.11
C GLU A 7 -17.69 -7.40 5.91
N PRO A 8 -17.37 -6.13 5.87
CA PRO A 8 -17.70 -5.31 4.72
C PRO A 8 -17.04 -5.86 3.47
N GLU A 9 -17.72 -5.71 2.38
CA GLU A 9 -17.22 -6.16 1.12
C GLU A 9 -15.95 -5.41 0.75
N VAL A 10 -15.03 -6.08 0.09
CA VAL A 10 -13.79 -5.45 -0.39
C VAL A 10 -13.93 -5.27 -1.88
N PHE A 11 -13.75 -4.05 -2.34
CA PHE A 11 -13.89 -3.72 -3.75
C PHE A 11 -12.52 -3.64 -4.40
N VAL A 12 -12.44 -3.93 -5.68
CA VAL A 12 -11.19 -3.74 -6.42
C VAL A 12 -11.30 -2.54 -7.36
N ALA A 13 -12.51 -2.06 -7.59
CA ALA A 13 -12.73 -0.86 -8.39
C ALA A 13 -13.98 -0.20 -7.88
N VAL A 14 -13.92 1.10 -7.69
CA VAL A 14 -15.05 1.85 -7.16
C VAL A 14 -15.13 3.18 -7.87
N GLU A 15 -16.23 3.87 -7.67
CA GLU A 15 -16.45 5.15 -8.35
C GLU A 15 -15.38 6.16 -8.00
N GLN A 16 -14.92 6.16 -6.77
CA GLN A 16 -13.89 7.07 -6.36
C GLN A 16 -12.82 6.24 -5.67
N MET A 17 -11.68 6.08 -6.33
CA MET A 17 -10.60 5.26 -5.78
C MET A 17 -9.90 5.97 -4.65
N PRO A 18 -9.29 5.24 -3.71
CA PRO A 18 -8.52 5.88 -2.66
C PRO A 18 -7.35 6.65 -3.26
N GLU A 19 -6.98 7.75 -2.61
CA GLU A 19 -5.85 8.53 -3.05
C GLU A 19 -4.85 8.64 -1.91
N LEU A 20 -3.60 8.45 -2.24
CA LEU A 20 -2.53 8.52 -1.25
C LEU A 20 -2.31 9.98 -0.84
N ILE A 21 -2.45 10.25 0.44
CA ILE A 21 -2.27 11.60 0.95
C ILE A 21 -0.79 11.94 0.87
N GLY A 22 -0.48 13.04 0.22
CA GLY A 22 0.90 13.44 -0.02
C GLY A 22 1.49 12.89 -1.31
N GLY A 23 0.77 11.97 -1.96
CA GLY A 23 1.21 11.42 -3.24
C GLY A 23 2.34 10.41 -3.11
N ILE A 24 2.66 9.76 -4.22
CA ILE A 24 3.67 8.73 -4.22
C ILE A 24 5.04 9.28 -3.86
N GLN A 25 5.31 10.54 -4.16
CA GLN A 25 6.59 11.11 -3.83
C GLN A 25 6.80 11.20 -2.33
N SER A 26 5.75 11.54 -1.59
CA SER A 26 5.85 11.60 -0.14
C SER A 26 6.22 10.23 0.42
N LEU A 27 5.63 9.18 -0.14
CA LEU A 27 5.91 7.84 0.30
C LEU A 27 7.36 7.47 -0.04
N GLN A 28 7.80 7.78 -1.24
CA GLN A 28 9.15 7.45 -1.67
C GLN A 28 10.21 8.14 -0.81
N GLN A 29 9.92 9.35 -0.33
CA GLN A 29 10.86 10.08 0.49
C GLN A 29 11.06 9.46 1.86
N LYS A 30 10.13 8.62 2.30
CA LYS A 30 10.23 7.99 3.60
C LYS A 30 10.99 6.67 3.56
N ILE A 31 11.35 6.20 2.39
CA ILE A 31 12.05 4.94 2.26
C ILE A 31 13.48 5.09 2.74
N GLN A 32 13.88 4.15 3.60
CA GLN A 32 15.26 4.09 4.04
C GLN A 32 15.88 2.92 3.33
N TYR A 33 16.84 3.20 2.46
CA TYR A 33 17.43 2.16 1.63
C TYR A 33 18.16 1.16 2.53
N PRO A 34 17.82 -0.11 2.47
CA PRO A 34 18.49 -1.09 3.32
C PRO A 34 19.98 -1.16 2.98
N GLU A 35 20.80 -1.24 4.01
CA GLU A 35 22.22 -1.25 3.78
C GLU A 35 22.69 -2.45 2.98
N LEU A 36 22.08 -3.60 3.23
CA LEU A 36 22.43 -4.78 2.46
C LEU A 36 22.15 -4.56 0.98
N ALA A 37 21.01 -3.95 0.66
CA ALA A 37 20.67 -3.70 -0.72
C ALA A 37 21.62 -2.68 -1.34
N ARG A 38 21.99 -1.66 -0.56
CA ARG A 38 22.90 -0.66 -1.09
C ARG A 38 24.25 -1.27 -1.39
N LYS A 39 24.76 -2.09 -0.50
CA LYS A 39 26.07 -2.71 -0.71
C LYS A 39 26.05 -3.68 -1.87
N ALA A 40 24.94 -4.38 -2.05
CA ALA A 40 24.84 -5.36 -3.11
C ALA A 40 24.37 -4.77 -4.44
N GLY A 41 24.04 -3.49 -4.46
CA GLY A 41 23.58 -2.86 -5.68
C GLY A 41 22.20 -3.28 -6.11
N VAL A 42 21.34 -3.67 -5.16
CA VAL A 42 20.01 -4.16 -5.49
C VAL A 42 19.07 -2.99 -5.74
N GLU A 43 18.45 -2.96 -6.92
CA GLU A 43 17.50 -1.94 -7.27
C GLU A 43 16.30 -2.61 -7.92
N GLY A 44 15.18 -1.93 -7.96
CA GLY A 44 14.00 -2.45 -8.64
C GLY A 44 12.75 -1.95 -7.97
N MET A 45 11.67 -2.65 -8.23
CA MET A 45 10.39 -2.28 -7.65
C MET A 45 9.84 -3.41 -6.82
N VAL A 46 9.30 -3.04 -5.66
CA VAL A 46 8.57 -3.97 -4.81
C VAL A 46 7.10 -3.60 -4.95
N VAL A 47 6.26 -4.57 -5.30
CA VAL A 47 4.84 -4.33 -5.44
C VAL A 47 4.15 -4.82 -4.18
N VAL A 48 3.46 -3.91 -3.49
CA VAL A 48 2.77 -4.24 -2.24
C VAL A 48 1.27 -4.13 -2.47
N GLN A 49 0.53 -5.17 -2.11
CA GLN A 49 -0.91 -5.18 -2.19
C GLN A 49 -1.46 -4.96 -0.79
N PHE A 50 -2.51 -4.21 -0.68
CA PHE A 50 -3.10 -3.92 0.62
C PHE A 50 -4.55 -3.51 0.45
N ILE A 51 -5.24 -3.34 1.57
CA ILE A 51 -6.61 -2.87 1.56
C ILE A 51 -6.63 -1.53 2.28
N VAL A 52 -7.27 -0.54 1.64
CA VAL A 52 -7.50 0.76 2.27
C VAL A 52 -8.89 0.70 2.86
N ASP A 53 -8.98 0.84 4.17
CA ASP A 53 -10.27 0.71 4.84
C ASP A 53 -11.08 1.99 4.76
N GLN A 54 -12.24 2.02 5.40
CA GLN A 54 -13.14 3.16 5.29
C GLN A 54 -12.59 4.42 5.94
N GLN A 55 -11.57 4.28 6.79
CA GLN A 55 -10.93 5.43 7.41
C GLN A 55 -9.66 5.84 6.69
N GLY A 56 -9.31 5.17 5.60
CA GLY A 56 -8.10 5.51 4.87
C GLY A 56 -6.84 4.84 5.39
N ASN A 57 -6.97 3.89 6.29
CA ASN A 57 -5.81 3.19 6.84
C ASN A 57 -5.49 1.96 5.99
N VAL A 58 -4.21 1.61 5.95
CA VAL A 58 -3.77 0.44 5.21
C VAL A 58 -3.89 -0.78 6.10
N THR A 59 -4.52 -1.83 5.58
CA THR A 59 -4.65 -3.09 6.28
C THR A 59 -4.22 -4.23 5.37
N GLU A 60 -3.81 -5.32 5.97
CA GLU A 60 -3.45 -6.55 5.27
C GLU A 60 -2.43 -6.35 4.16
N PRO A 61 -1.32 -5.66 4.43
CA PRO A 61 -0.33 -5.46 3.39
C PRO A 61 0.44 -6.73 3.12
N LYS A 62 0.76 -6.96 1.85
CA LYS A 62 1.56 -8.11 1.51
C LYS A 62 2.33 -7.84 0.24
N VAL A 63 3.52 -8.41 0.14
CA VAL A 63 4.36 -8.20 -1.02
C VAL A 63 3.94 -9.18 -2.11
N LEU A 64 3.57 -8.66 -3.27
CA LEU A 64 3.25 -9.48 -4.42
C LEU A 64 4.50 -9.78 -5.21
N ARG A 65 5.43 -8.84 -5.29
CA ARG A 65 6.65 -9.03 -6.01
C ARG A 65 7.75 -8.31 -5.25
N GLY A 66 8.79 -9.02 -4.90
CA GLY A 66 9.88 -8.45 -4.11
C GLY A 66 11.19 -8.54 -4.84
N ILE A 67 12.21 -7.86 -4.30
CA ILE A 67 13.55 -7.88 -4.85
C ILE A 67 14.57 -8.31 -3.79
N GLY A 68 14.14 -8.54 -2.56
CA GLY A 68 15.01 -9.06 -1.52
C GLY A 68 15.90 -8.01 -0.90
N ALA A 69 16.93 -8.47 -0.23
CA ALA A 69 17.96 -7.63 0.40
C ALA A 69 17.38 -6.61 1.38
N GLY A 70 16.26 -6.92 2.00
CA GLY A 70 15.63 -6.02 2.96
C GLY A 70 14.66 -5.02 2.35
N CYS A 71 14.63 -4.91 1.02
CA CYS A 71 13.75 -3.95 0.37
C CYS A 71 12.28 -4.29 0.57
N ASP A 72 11.96 -5.59 0.59
CA ASP A 72 10.57 -6.00 0.74
C ASP A 72 10.02 -5.56 2.09
N GLN A 73 10.78 -5.75 3.16
CA GLN A 73 10.34 -5.34 4.49
C GLN A 73 10.22 -3.83 4.59
N GLU A 74 11.16 -3.12 3.95
CA GLU A 74 11.12 -1.66 3.99
C GLU A 74 9.90 -1.13 3.23
N ALA A 75 9.56 -1.75 2.09
CA ALA A 75 8.38 -1.36 1.34
C ALA A 75 7.13 -1.59 2.18
N LEU A 76 7.05 -2.72 2.87
CA LEU A 76 5.90 -2.97 3.74
C LEU A 76 5.80 -1.92 4.83
N ARG A 77 6.94 -1.55 5.42
CA ARG A 77 6.94 -0.56 6.49
C ARG A 77 6.35 0.77 6.04
N VAL A 78 6.83 1.29 4.90
CA VAL A 78 6.35 2.60 4.47
C VAL A 78 4.89 2.54 4.03
N VAL A 79 4.46 1.44 3.42
CA VAL A 79 3.08 1.31 3.01
C VAL A 79 2.16 1.22 4.21
N GLN A 80 2.58 0.51 5.27
CA GLN A 80 1.75 0.41 6.46
C GLN A 80 1.54 1.75 7.14
N GLU A 81 2.47 2.68 6.97
CA GLU A 81 2.35 3.98 7.58
C GLU A 81 1.64 4.99 6.69
N ALA A 82 1.33 4.60 5.48
CA ALA A 82 0.70 5.51 4.54
C ALA A 82 -0.75 5.76 4.91
N LYS A 83 -1.24 6.94 4.54
CA LYS A 83 -2.62 7.30 4.78
C LYS A 83 -3.26 7.66 3.46
N PHE A 84 -4.50 7.29 3.30
CA PHE A 84 -5.24 7.51 2.08
C PHE A 84 -6.54 8.23 2.37
N SER A 85 -7.06 8.94 1.39
CA SER A 85 -8.45 9.30 1.44
C SER A 85 -9.18 8.03 1.01
N PRO A 86 -10.25 7.62 1.71
CA PRO A 86 -10.85 6.32 1.41
C PRO A 86 -11.57 6.33 0.07
N GLY A 87 -11.66 5.15 -0.52
CA GLY A 87 -12.46 4.98 -1.71
C GLY A 87 -13.93 5.12 -1.39
N LYS A 88 -14.74 5.46 -2.37
CA LYS A 88 -16.14 5.63 -2.15
C LYS A 88 -16.96 5.01 -3.25
N GLN A 89 -18.10 4.46 -2.85
CA GLN A 89 -19.05 3.90 -3.78
C GLN A 89 -20.39 4.50 -3.38
N ARG A 90 -21.01 5.21 -4.31
CA ARG A 90 -22.27 5.89 -4.06
C ARG A 90 -22.16 6.81 -2.86
N GLY A 91 -21.02 7.51 -2.78
CA GLY A 91 -20.79 8.49 -1.72
C GLY A 91 -20.42 7.93 -0.38
N LYS A 92 -20.34 6.60 -0.23
CA LYS A 92 -20.02 5.99 1.04
C LYS A 92 -18.63 5.41 1.04
N PRO A 93 -17.86 5.59 2.11
CA PRO A 93 -16.52 5.00 2.17
C PRO A 93 -16.62 3.48 2.16
N VAL A 94 -15.75 2.84 1.40
CA VAL A 94 -15.72 1.39 1.30
C VAL A 94 -14.28 0.90 1.37
N ARG A 95 -14.11 -0.38 1.61
CA ARG A 95 -12.79 -0.99 1.63
C ARG A 95 -12.40 -1.31 0.19
N VAL A 96 -11.16 -0.95 -0.17
CA VAL A 96 -10.69 -1.15 -1.53
C VAL A 96 -9.34 -1.84 -1.51
N LYS A 97 -9.21 -2.90 -2.30
CA LYS A 97 -7.95 -3.60 -2.43
C LYS A 97 -7.19 -2.97 -3.58
N MET A 98 -5.94 -2.64 -3.35
CA MET A 98 -5.13 -2.04 -4.40
C MET A 98 -3.68 -2.39 -4.17
N SER A 99 -2.82 -2.02 -5.09
CA SER A 99 -1.40 -2.28 -4.94
C SER A 99 -0.63 -1.05 -5.38
N LEU A 100 0.59 -0.91 -4.86
CA LEU A 100 1.47 0.18 -5.20
C LEU A 100 2.85 -0.36 -5.51
N PRO A 101 3.51 0.16 -6.54
CA PRO A 101 4.90 -0.18 -6.78
C PRO A 101 5.77 0.79 -5.98
N ILE A 102 6.70 0.26 -5.22
CA ILE A 102 7.64 1.06 -4.44
C ILE A 102 9.00 0.91 -5.10
N ARG A 103 9.54 2.03 -5.58
CA ARG A 103 10.78 1.98 -6.32
C ARG A 103 11.99 2.11 -5.42
N PHE A 104 12.99 1.26 -5.63
CA PHE A 104 14.27 1.35 -4.96
C PHE A 104 15.33 1.62 -6.02
N SER A 105 15.95 2.79 -5.93
CA SER A 105 16.93 3.20 -6.90
C SER A 105 18.07 3.85 -6.17
N LEU A 106 19.30 3.53 -6.56
CA LEU A 106 20.49 4.05 -5.91
C LEU A 106 20.97 5.37 -6.50
N ASN A 107 20.34 5.81 -7.56
CA ASN A 107 20.72 7.10 -8.16
C ASN A 107 19.71 8.17 -7.93
#